data_3103bd3ecc68506c4abb967b1ff59bf8
#
_entry.id   3103bd3ecc68506c4abb967b1ff59bf8
#
_cell.length_a   1.000
_cell.length_b   1.000
_cell.length_c   1.000
_cell.angle_alpha   90.00
_cell.angle_beta   90.00
_cell.angle_gamma   90.00
#
_symmetry.space_group_name_H-M   'P 1'
#
loop_
_entity.id
_entity.type
_entity.pdbx_description
1 polymer ?
#
loop_
_entity_poly.entity_id
_entity_poly.type
_entity_poly.pdbx_seq_one_letter_code
_entity_poly.pdbx_strand_id
1 'polypeptide(L)'
;MTVAAKVIWFLSRTKKGKKIIGLMLAICAGLLLIPFVFLAAAGSVFVSAVFGDTFYFPIVYHTTPSEPYDPNRVIVHEYEETVMVPVLDKNGKPKRDEDGNIIMEEEIRKLEEEIKSPHFGVDFNVSEGTYVSASRSGTVASVYENEEDGKTVVIEHLDHWRSIYKHLSSVRVQNGEEVLMGYPIGQAGMTGSCRPYDTDKTFHLHFEIMRDDGNLIDPMSVLEDWGDYLDFAIEQIREVAQGEWNDWGASDAPPYIEWDGENFLWPVQGYTSLSSDYGYRNFGGGEFHRGIDIPAPAGTPIYAAAAGVVSTKAHWSYGIAVKVSVDGRMTNIYGHMIARAEGITDGASVVAGQLIGYVGSTGNSTGNHLHFEVNVDGQPVDPKQFF
;
A
#
# COMPACT_ATOMS: atom_id res chain seq x y z
N MET A 1 -16.49 6.05 -17.03
CA MET A 1 -17.89 5.94 -16.49
C MET A 1 -18.08 7.02 -15.42
N THR A 2 -19.29 7.58 -15.26
CA THR A 2 -19.57 8.48 -14.12
C THR A 2 -19.55 7.70 -12.80
N VAL A 3 -19.26 8.38 -11.68
CA VAL A 3 -19.28 7.79 -10.33
C VAL A 3 -20.58 7.02 -10.08
N ALA A 4 -21.72 7.59 -10.42
CA ALA A 4 -23.01 6.92 -10.28
C ALA A 4 -23.12 5.62 -11.09
N ALA A 5 -22.56 5.59 -12.31
CA ALA A 5 -22.54 4.39 -13.14
C ALA A 5 -21.65 3.28 -12.55
N LYS A 6 -20.51 3.64 -11.95
CA LYS A 6 -19.62 2.70 -11.25
C LYS A 6 -20.31 2.06 -10.04
N VAL A 7 -20.98 2.88 -9.22
CA VAL A 7 -21.71 2.41 -8.04
C VAL A 7 -22.85 1.47 -8.44
N ILE A 8 -23.65 1.82 -9.44
CA ILE A 8 -24.75 0.98 -9.94
C ILE A 8 -24.21 -0.34 -10.50
N TRP A 9 -23.15 -0.31 -11.27
CA TRP A 9 -22.50 -1.49 -11.83
C TRP A 9 -22.03 -2.45 -10.74
N PHE A 10 -21.33 -1.91 -9.71
CA PHE A 10 -20.88 -2.70 -8.57
C PHE A 10 -22.05 -3.31 -7.79
N LEU A 11 -23.04 -2.49 -7.41
CA LEU A 11 -24.22 -2.96 -6.68
C LEU A 11 -24.96 -4.07 -7.45
N SER A 12 -24.94 -4.03 -8.78
CA SER A 12 -25.59 -5.06 -9.60
C SER A 12 -24.95 -6.46 -9.46
N ARG A 13 -23.71 -6.55 -8.96
CA ARG A 13 -22.96 -7.80 -8.83
C ARG A 13 -23.06 -8.46 -7.45
N THR A 14 -23.40 -7.71 -6.41
CA THR A 14 -23.53 -8.25 -5.05
C THR A 14 -24.98 -8.61 -4.69
N LYS A 15 -25.18 -9.62 -3.82
CA LYS A 15 -26.54 -9.98 -3.33
C LYS A 15 -27.18 -8.82 -2.56
N LYS A 16 -26.42 -8.12 -1.72
CA LYS A 16 -26.85 -6.96 -0.94
C LYS A 16 -27.16 -5.77 -1.86
N GLY A 17 -26.26 -5.51 -2.83
CA GLY A 17 -26.43 -4.43 -3.80
C GLY A 17 -27.63 -4.62 -4.71
N LYS A 18 -27.95 -5.84 -5.18
CA LYS A 18 -29.16 -6.13 -5.95
C LYS A 18 -30.45 -5.80 -5.18
N LYS A 19 -30.47 -6.05 -3.85
CA LYS A 19 -31.60 -5.65 -3.00
C LYS A 19 -31.73 -4.13 -2.90
N ILE A 20 -30.58 -3.42 -2.79
CA ILE A 20 -30.53 -1.95 -2.76
C ILE A 20 -31.03 -1.36 -4.07
N ILE A 21 -30.54 -1.85 -5.22
CA ILE A 21 -31.03 -1.44 -6.54
C ILE A 21 -32.56 -1.68 -6.67
N GLY A 22 -33.05 -2.84 -6.23
CA GLY A 22 -34.47 -3.16 -6.23
C GLY A 22 -35.29 -2.17 -5.40
N LEU A 23 -34.80 -1.80 -4.20
CA LEU A 23 -35.45 -0.80 -3.35
C LEU A 23 -35.43 0.58 -4.00
N MET A 24 -34.32 0.98 -4.64
CA MET A 24 -34.20 2.25 -5.36
C MET A 24 -35.16 2.34 -6.53
N LEU A 25 -35.24 1.30 -7.35
CA LEU A 25 -36.19 1.26 -8.47
C LEU A 25 -37.63 1.35 -7.98
N ALA A 26 -37.93 0.75 -6.82
CA ALA A 26 -39.26 0.85 -6.19
C ALA A 26 -39.55 2.28 -5.67
N ILE A 27 -38.53 2.96 -5.08
CA ILE A 27 -38.67 4.36 -4.62
C ILE A 27 -38.77 5.30 -5.84
N CYS A 28 -37.95 5.12 -6.89
CA CYS A 28 -38.03 5.90 -8.11
C CYS A 28 -39.39 5.72 -8.85
N ALA A 29 -39.92 4.51 -8.86
CA ALA A 29 -41.26 4.24 -9.43
C ALA A 29 -42.37 4.92 -8.65
N GLY A 30 -42.16 5.16 -7.34
CA GLY A 30 -43.13 5.87 -6.48
C GLY A 30 -43.02 7.41 -6.54
N LEU A 31 -41.88 7.96 -7.06
CA LEU A 31 -41.53 9.38 -7.04
C LEU A 31 -41.51 10.04 -8.43
N LEU A 32 -42.31 9.65 -9.37
CA LEU A 32 -42.33 10.07 -10.78
C LEU A 32 -42.47 11.59 -11.06
N LEU A 33 -42.19 12.49 -10.09
CA LEU A 33 -42.37 13.94 -10.23
C LEU A 33 -41.24 14.85 -9.68
N ILE A 34 -40.01 14.37 -9.41
CA ILE A 34 -38.93 15.25 -8.93
C ILE A 34 -37.85 15.41 -10.04
N PRO A 35 -37.55 16.67 -10.46
CA PRO A 35 -36.65 16.90 -11.59
C PRO A 35 -35.20 16.50 -11.28
N PHE A 36 -34.49 16.08 -12.32
CA PHE A 36 -33.12 15.58 -12.40
C PHE A 36 -32.04 16.41 -11.67
N VAL A 37 -32.35 17.63 -11.23
CA VAL A 37 -31.40 18.53 -10.53
C VAL A 37 -31.02 18.02 -9.12
N PHE A 38 -31.87 17.17 -8.51
CA PHE A 38 -31.58 16.58 -7.19
C PHE A 38 -30.66 15.33 -7.27
N LEU A 39 -30.39 14.80 -8.46
CA LEU A 39 -29.58 13.56 -8.59
C LEU A 39 -28.07 13.79 -8.33
N ALA A 40 -27.55 14.97 -8.60
CA ALA A 40 -26.15 15.29 -8.36
C ALA A 40 -25.85 15.59 -6.88
N ALA A 41 -26.75 16.29 -6.19
CA ALA A 41 -26.63 16.55 -4.75
C ALA A 41 -26.99 15.32 -3.89
N ALA A 42 -27.77 14.37 -4.46
CA ALA A 42 -28.10 13.10 -3.80
C ALA A 42 -26.99 12.06 -3.92
N GLY A 43 -25.95 12.29 -4.73
CA GLY A 43 -24.89 11.32 -4.98
C GLY A 43 -24.09 10.99 -3.73
N SER A 44 -23.61 11.98 -2.98
CA SER A 44 -22.85 11.78 -1.76
C SER A 44 -23.69 11.21 -0.61
N VAL A 45 -24.90 11.74 -0.41
CA VAL A 45 -25.86 11.23 0.59
C VAL A 45 -26.25 9.79 0.27
N PHE A 46 -26.41 9.47 -1.02
CA PHE A 46 -26.76 8.14 -1.47
C PHE A 46 -25.61 7.14 -1.27
N VAL A 47 -24.38 7.53 -1.59
CA VAL A 47 -23.19 6.71 -1.39
C VAL A 47 -23.00 6.39 0.09
N SER A 48 -23.17 7.37 0.99
CA SER A 48 -23.08 7.15 2.44
C SER A 48 -24.21 6.24 2.94
N ALA A 49 -25.44 6.36 2.41
CA ALA A 49 -26.55 5.48 2.75
C ALA A 49 -26.36 4.02 2.28
N VAL A 50 -25.56 3.82 1.22
CA VAL A 50 -25.27 2.49 0.65
C VAL A 50 -24.09 1.82 1.36
N PHE A 51 -23.01 2.58 1.59
CA PHE A 51 -21.74 2.05 2.13
C PHE A 51 -21.61 2.24 3.65
N GLY A 52 -22.55 2.97 4.28
CA GLY A 52 -22.59 3.19 5.72
C GLY A 52 -21.51 4.16 6.21
N ASP A 53 -21.36 4.18 7.55
CA ASP A 53 -20.43 5.06 8.26
C ASP A 53 -19.12 4.34 8.61
N THR A 54 -18.81 3.26 7.89
CA THR A 54 -17.64 2.41 8.12
C THR A 54 -16.42 3.00 7.46
N PHE A 55 -15.30 3.00 8.17
CA PHE A 55 -13.97 3.25 7.63
C PHE A 55 -13.32 1.92 7.24
N TYR A 56 -12.67 1.89 6.09
CA TYR A 56 -11.92 0.75 5.60
C TYR A 56 -10.42 1.04 5.61
N PHE A 57 -9.60 -0.02 5.64
CA PHE A 57 -8.15 0.16 5.61
C PHE A 57 -7.70 0.99 4.40
N PRO A 58 -6.91 2.06 4.60
CA PRO A 58 -6.48 2.94 3.50
C PRO A 58 -5.49 2.28 2.54
N ILE A 59 -4.83 1.22 2.99
CA ILE A 59 -4.05 0.30 2.15
C ILE A 59 -4.87 -0.97 1.98
N VAL A 60 -5.44 -1.18 0.81
CA VAL A 60 -6.49 -2.19 0.55
C VAL A 60 -6.10 -3.62 0.95
N TYR A 61 -4.80 -3.93 0.99
CA TYR A 61 -4.28 -5.27 1.31
C TYR A 61 -3.45 -5.33 2.59
N HIS A 62 -3.33 -4.23 3.32
CA HIS A 62 -2.48 -4.16 4.51
C HIS A 62 -3.30 -3.72 5.71
N THR A 63 -3.62 -4.67 6.57
CA THR A 63 -4.53 -4.49 7.71
C THR A 63 -3.81 -4.47 9.06
N THR A 64 -2.48 -4.70 9.05
CA THR A 64 -1.67 -4.70 10.29
C THR A 64 -0.78 -3.46 10.32
N PRO A 65 -0.94 -2.57 11.31
CA PRO A 65 -0.06 -1.42 11.45
C PRO A 65 1.35 -1.84 11.87
N SER A 66 2.35 -1.14 11.36
CA SER A 66 3.74 -1.28 11.77
C SER A 66 4.03 -0.50 13.05
N GLU A 67 3.34 0.63 13.23
CA GLU A 67 3.38 1.43 14.45
C GLU A 67 1.96 1.80 14.87
N PRO A 68 1.51 1.43 16.10
CA PRO A 68 0.15 1.67 16.56
C PRO A 68 -0.05 3.10 17.06
N TYR A 69 -1.33 3.48 17.20
CA TYR A 69 -1.74 4.68 17.90
C TYR A 69 -1.28 4.62 19.38
N ASP A 70 -0.50 5.63 19.79
CA ASP A 70 -0.05 5.78 21.19
C ASP A 70 0.05 7.27 21.59
N PRO A 71 -1.01 7.85 22.17
CA PRO A 71 -1.04 9.26 22.59
C PRO A 71 -0.12 9.56 23.76
N ASN A 72 0.43 8.53 24.43
CA ASN A 72 1.34 8.67 25.56
C ASN A 72 2.76 8.19 25.24
N ARG A 73 3.06 7.94 23.97
CA ARG A 73 4.36 7.44 23.55
C ARG A 73 5.49 8.31 24.10
N VAL A 74 6.48 7.63 24.65
CA VAL A 74 7.76 8.20 25.07
C VAL A 74 8.85 7.50 24.27
N ILE A 75 9.72 8.27 23.66
CA ILE A 75 10.92 7.76 22.99
C ILE A 75 12.15 8.06 23.84
N VAL A 76 13.07 7.12 23.86
CA VAL A 76 14.38 7.33 24.49
C VAL A 76 15.35 7.80 23.40
N HIS A 77 15.81 9.01 23.53
CA HIS A 77 16.82 9.58 22.64
C HIS A 77 18.19 9.38 23.22
N GLU A 78 19.00 8.56 22.57
CA GLU A 78 20.41 8.38 22.94
C GLU A 78 21.24 9.41 22.20
N TYR A 79 22.07 10.15 22.93
CA TYR A 79 23.04 11.09 22.33
C TYR A 79 24.38 11.03 23.03
N GLU A 80 25.42 11.47 22.33
CA GLU A 80 26.76 11.54 22.87
C GLU A 80 27.11 12.98 23.22
N GLU A 81 27.54 13.19 24.44
CA GLU A 81 28.06 14.48 24.92
C GLU A 81 29.55 14.37 25.20
N THR A 82 30.33 15.29 24.65
CA THR A 82 31.74 15.42 24.97
C THR A 82 31.91 16.32 26.18
N VAL A 83 32.34 15.77 27.29
CA VAL A 83 32.59 16.51 28.53
C VAL A 83 34.08 16.54 28.87
N MET A 84 34.53 17.66 29.41
CA MET A 84 35.90 17.78 29.92
C MET A 84 35.94 17.21 31.34
N VAL A 85 36.75 16.17 31.53
CA VAL A 85 36.94 15.53 32.84
C VAL A 85 38.37 15.67 33.32
N PRO A 86 38.61 15.79 34.65
CA PRO A 86 39.97 15.86 35.17
C PRO A 86 40.72 14.52 35.01
N VAL A 87 41.90 14.54 34.44
CA VAL A 87 42.80 13.37 34.42
C VAL A 87 43.18 13.03 35.87
N LEU A 88 42.91 11.81 36.32
CA LEU A 88 43.22 11.39 37.68
C LEU A 88 44.59 10.70 37.78
N ASP A 89 45.23 10.83 38.95
CA ASP A 89 46.43 10.03 39.29
C ASP A 89 46.00 8.64 39.84
N LYS A 90 46.98 7.79 40.17
CA LYS A 90 46.78 6.44 40.69
C LYS A 90 46.02 6.38 42.03
N ASN A 91 45.86 7.54 42.72
CA ASN A 91 45.14 7.67 43.98
C ASN A 91 43.77 8.35 43.81
N GLY A 92 43.32 8.58 42.55
CA GLY A 92 42.04 9.21 42.25
C GLY A 92 42.04 10.72 42.42
N LYS A 93 43.20 11.40 42.51
CA LYS A 93 43.26 12.87 42.60
C LYS A 93 43.55 13.48 41.24
N PRO A 94 42.97 14.67 40.92
CA PRO A 94 43.25 15.40 39.68
C PRO A 94 44.74 15.68 39.50
N LYS A 95 45.30 15.29 38.36
CA LYS A 95 46.65 15.68 37.93
C LYS A 95 46.71 17.16 37.62
N ARG A 96 47.88 17.75 37.91
CA ARG A 96 48.16 19.16 37.59
C ARG A 96 49.34 19.26 36.65
N ASP A 97 49.31 20.30 35.81
CA ASP A 97 50.45 20.68 34.96
C ASP A 97 51.53 21.39 35.82
N GLU A 98 52.62 21.84 35.13
CA GLU A 98 53.75 22.52 35.75
C GLU A 98 53.34 23.88 36.39
N ASP A 99 52.29 24.50 35.91
CA ASP A 99 51.73 25.76 36.40
C ASP A 99 50.66 25.56 37.51
N GLY A 100 50.37 24.31 37.85
CA GLY A 100 49.41 23.94 38.92
C GLY A 100 47.95 23.84 38.47
N ASN A 101 47.64 23.97 37.18
CA ASN A 101 46.27 23.82 36.66
C ASN A 101 45.91 22.33 36.55
N ILE A 102 44.63 22.03 36.70
CA ILE A 102 44.09 20.66 36.53
C ILE A 102 44.21 20.30 35.05
N ILE A 103 44.81 19.16 34.75
CA ILE A 103 44.85 18.58 33.39
C ILE A 103 43.48 17.98 33.15
N MET A 104 42.81 18.40 32.06
CA MET A 104 41.50 17.93 31.60
C MET A 104 41.68 17.08 30.34
N GLU A 105 40.82 16.07 30.21
CA GLU A 105 40.72 15.29 28.98
C GLU A 105 39.26 15.23 28.52
N GLU A 106 39.07 14.97 27.23
CA GLU A 106 37.71 14.78 26.65
C GLU A 106 37.24 13.35 26.95
N GLU A 107 36.02 13.24 27.49
CA GLU A 107 35.31 11.98 27.72
C GLU A 107 33.98 12.04 26.94
N ILE A 108 33.72 11.06 26.11
CA ILE A 108 32.41 10.92 25.44
C ILE A 108 31.51 10.15 26.38
N ARG A 109 30.42 10.78 26.77
CA ARG A 109 29.36 10.18 27.59
C ARG A 109 28.14 9.92 26.73
N LYS A 110 27.65 8.69 26.81
CA LYS A 110 26.33 8.34 26.25
C LYS A 110 25.29 8.71 27.28
N LEU A 111 24.35 9.51 26.86
CA LEU A 111 23.23 9.99 27.65
C LEU A 111 21.93 9.55 27.01
N GLU A 112 20.91 9.36 27.83
CA GLU A 112 19.58 9.03 27.38
C GLU A 112 18.61 10.12 27.89
N GLU A 113 17.72 10.55 27.02
CA GLU A 113 16.66 11.49 27.34
C GLU A 113 15.31 10.91 26.95
N GLU A 114 14.37 10.88 27.88
CA GLU A 114 12.98 10.51 27.60
C GLU A 114 12.24 11.71 27.01
N ILE A 115 11.80 11.58 25.74
CA ILE A 115 11.07 12.62 25.04
C ILE A 115 9.62 12.15 24.83
N LYS A 116 8.66 12.97 25.25
CA LYS A 116 7.26 12.74 24.93
C LYS A 116 7.05 12.98 23.43
N SER A 117 6.69 11.96 22.72
CA SER A 117 6.46 11.96 21.27
C SER A 117 5.18 11.19 20.95
N PRO A 118 4.00 11.78 21.24
CA PRO A 118 2.72 11.09 21.02
C PRO A 118 2.55 10.73 19.55
N HIS A 119 1.97 9.56 19.31
CA HIS A 119 1.65 9.06 17.99
C HIS A 119 0.12 8.98 17.83
N PHE A 120 -0.47 9.96 17.16
CA PHE A 120 -1.92 10.13 17.06
C PHE A 120 -2.55 9.42 15.86
N GLY A 121 -1.80 8.60 15.15
CA GLY A 121 -2.24 7.81 14.02
C GLY A 121 -1.76 6.37 14.10
N VAL A 122 -1.83 5.68 12.99
CA VAL A 122 -1.21 4.37 12.77
C VAL A 122 -0.35 4.45 11.53
N ASP A 123 0.81 3.79 11.58
CA ASP A 123 1.70 3.68 10.44
C ASP A 123 1.56 2.32 9.76
N PHE A 124 1.45 2.34 8.45
CA PHE A 124 1.49 1.15 7.61
C PHE A 124 2.77 1.19 6.79
N ASN A 125 3.78 0.38 7.15
CA ASN A 125 4.99 0.23 6.34
C ASN A 125 4.65 -0.47 5.03
N VAL A 126 4.93 0.21 3.94
CA VAL A 126 4.61 -0.26 2.58
C VAL A 126 5.74 0.14 1.63
N SER A 127 5.77 -0.45 0.44
CA SER A 127 6.72 -0.04 -0.61
C SER A 127 6.39 1.35 -1.14
N GLU A 128 7.40 2.08 -1.61
CA GLU A 128 7.20 3.31 -2.37
C GLU A 128 6.21 3.09 -3.51
N GLY A 129 5.33 4.06 -3.74
CA GLY A 129 4.34 3.99 -4.80
C GLY A 129 3.13 3.10 -4.51
N THR A 130 3.01 2.53 -3.28
CA THR A 130 1.78 1.83 -2.89
C THR A 130 0.60 2.80 -2.92
N TYR A 131 -0.48 2.43 -3.64
CA TYR A 131 -1.68 3.25 -3.68
C TYR A 131 -2.33 3.36 -2.30
N VAL A 132 -2.62 4.60 -1.94
CA VAL A 132 -3.41 4.97 -0.77
C VAL A 132 -4.80 5.30 -1.22
N SER A 133 -5.80 4.60 -0.67
CA SER A 133 -7.20 4.75 -1.03
C SER A 133 -7.98 5.50 0.05
N ALA A 134 -9.00 6.23 -0.35
CA ALA A 134 -9.96 6.83 0.58
C ALA A 134 -10.59 5.73 1.45
N SER A 135 -10.39 5.78 2.75
CA SER A 135 -10.92 4.79 3.70
C SER A 135 -12.44 4.84 3.83
N ARG A 136 -13.03 5.99 3.50
CA ARG A 136 -14.47 6.25 3.49
C ARG A 136 -14.79 7.31 2.47
N SER A 137 -16.00 7.27 1.88
CA SER A 137 -16.45 8.30 0.92
C SER A 137 -16.57 9.67 1.60
N GLY A 138 -16.21 10.74 0.87
CA GLY A 138 -16.27 12.10 1.41
C GLY A 138 -15.82 13.15 0.40
N THR A 139 -15.57 14.35 0.89
CA THR A 139 -15.03 15.47 0.13
C THR A 139 -13.62 15.77 0.59
N VAL A 140 -12.70 15.97 -0.33
CA VAL A 140 -11.33 16.40 -0.01
C VAL A 140 -11.37 17.80 0.61
N ALA A 141 -11.19 17.85 1.92
CA ALA A 141 -11.23 19.10 2.68
C ALA A 141 -9.96 19.93 2.47
N SER A 142 -8.79 19.27 2.41
CA SER A 142 -7.53 19.93 2.11
C SER A 142 -6.49 18.98 1.53
N VAL A 143 -5.67 19.53 0.63
CA VAL A 143 -4.41 18.96 0.16
C VAL A 143 -3.33 19.99 0.46
N TYR A 144 -2.29 19.59 1.18
CA TYR A 144 -1.18 20.47 1.53
C TYR A 144 0.14 19.71 1.64
N GLU A 145 1.24 20.46 1.70
CA GLU A 145 2.58 19.94 1.97
C GLU A 145 3.28 20.85 2.97
N ASN A 146 3.87 20.29 4.00
CA ASN A 146 4.68 21.02 4.98
C ASN A 146 5.89 20.15 5.41
N GLU A 147 6.76 20.73 6.25
CA GLU A 147 8.00 20.04 6.72
C GLU A 147 7.70 18.89 7.68
N GLU A 148 6.59 18.92 8.41
CA GLU A 148 6.23 17.91 9.42
C GLU A 148 5.45 16.75 8.79
N ASP A 149 4.30 17.05 8.18
CA ASP A 149 3.36 16.03 7.66
C ASP A 149 3.73 15.53 6.26
N GLY A 150 4.60 16.26 5.55
CA GLY A 150 4.84 16.05 4.13
C GLY A 150 3.60 16.32 3.28
N LYS A 151 3.49 15.63 2.16
CA LYS A 151 2.29 15.69 1.32
C LYS A 151 1.14 14.97 2.00
N THR A 152 0.08 15.72 2.22
CA THR A 152 -1.07 15.29 3.05
C THR A 152 -2.38 15.52 2.33
N VAL A 153 -3.27 14.55 2.46
CA VAL A 153 -4.67 14.64 2.04
C VAL A 153 -5.56 14.51 3.27
N VAL A 154 -6.56 15.38 3.38
CA VAL A 154 -7.61 15.33 4.40
C VAL A 154 -8.95 15.18 3.71
N ILE A 155 -9.71 14.16 4.08
CA ILE A 155 -11.07 13.91 3.57
C ILE A 155 -12.06 14.16 4.69
N GLU A 156 -13.03 15.04 4.48
CA GLU A 156 -14.17 15.23 5.37
C GLU A 156 -15.34 14.35 4.93
N HIS A 157 -15.88 13.63 5.89
CA HIS A 157 -17.01 12.71 5.71
C HIS A 157 -18.34 13.37 6.08
N LEU A 158 -19.44 12.72 5.74
CA LEU A 158 -20.80 13.30 5.89
C LEU A 158 -21.14 13.67 7.36
N ASP A 159 -20.59 12.95 8.33
CA ASP A 159 -20.74 13.17 9.77
C ASP A 159 -19.71 14.15 10.35
N HIS A 160 -18.97 14.87 9.50
CA HIS A 160 -17.91 15.81 9.83
C HIS A 160 -16.66 15.16 10.48
N TRP A 161 -16.58 13.83 10.51
CA TRP A 161 -15.32 13.16 10.79
C TRP A 161 -14.35 13.38 9.65
N ARG A 162 -13.06 13.24 9.93
CA ARG A 162 -12.01 13.38 8.92
C ARG A 162 -11.05 12.23 8.96
N SER A 163 -10.65 11.76 7.79
CA SER A 163 -9.49 10.89 7.62
C SER A 163 -8.32 11.69 7.05
N ILE A 164 -7.12 11.46 7.57
CA ILE A 164 -5.90 12.22 7.27
C ILE A 164 -4.83 11.24 6.84
N TYR A 165 -4.21 11.52 5.70
CA TYR A 165 -3.24 10.65 5.03
C TYR A 165 -1.95 11.44 4.82
N LYS A 166 -0.87 11.11 5.54
CA LYS A 166 0.39 11.85 5.57
C LYS A 166 1.53 11.11 4.88
N HIS A 167 2.63 11.82 4.65
CA HIS A 167 3.89 11.33 4.11
C HIS A 167 3.80 10.79 2.67
N LEU A 168 2.78 11.22 1.89
CA LEU A 168 2.55 10.73 0.53
C LEU A 168 3.70 11.13 -0.41
N SER A 169 4.07 10.23 -1.34
CA SER A 169 4.99 10.55 -2.43
C SER A 169 4.30 11.36 -3.53
N SER A 170 3.03 11.02 -3.81
CA SER A 170 2.21 11.73 -4.79
C SER A 170 0.77 11.89 -4.30
N VAL A 171 0.09 12.94 -4.76
CA VAL A 171 -1.32 13.21 -4.49
C VAL A 171 -2.06 13.27 -5.83
N ARG A 172 -3.24 12.68 -5.89
CA ARG A 172 -4.06 12.54 -7.12
C ARG A 172 -5.37 13.30 -7.08
N VAL A 173 -5.69 13.89 -5.95
CA VAL A 173 -6.95 14.60 -5.70
C VAL A 173 -6.69 16.06 -5.38
N GLN A 174 -7.73 16.89 -5.49
CA GLN A 174 -7.66 18.33 -5.20
C GLN A 174 -8.74 18.75 -4.22
N ASN A 175 -8.56 19.92 -3.61
CA ASN A 175 -9.52 20.47 -2.66
C ASN A 175 -10.92 20.57 -3.28
N GLY A 176 -11.93 20.13 -2.54
CA GLY A 176 -13.34 20.13 -2.95
C GLY A 176 -13.74 18.94 -3.83
N GLU A 177 -12.82 18.04 -4.18
CA GLU A 177 -13.14 16.85 -4.96
C GLU A 177 -13.91 15.83 -4.12
N GLU A 178 -15.00 15.28 -4.68
CA GLU A 178 -15.74 14.19 -4.07
C GLU A 178 -15.07 12.85 -4.41
N VAL A 179 -14.76 12.07 -3.41
CA VAL A 179 -14.12 10.75 -3.55
C VAL A 179 -14.98 9.65 -2.94
N LEU A 180 -15.00 8.51 -3.61
CA LEU A 180 -15.61 7.29 -3.06
C LEU A 180 -14.61 6.54 -2.20
N MET A 181 -15.09 5.77 -1.23
CA MET A 181 -14.26 4.79 -0.53
C MET A 181 -13.55 3.88 -1.55
N GLY A 182 -12.30 3.53 -1.29
CA GLY A 182 -11.49 2.73 -2.20
C GLY A 182 -10.87 3.54 -3.36
N TYR A 183 -11.27 4.79 -3.59
CA TYR A 183 -10.68 5.61 -4.66
C TYR A 183 -9.22 5.95 -4.31
N PRO A 184 -8.26 5.72 -5.23
CA PRO A 184 -6.85 6.03 -5.00
C PRO A 184 -6.64 7.55 -4.94
N ILE A 185 -6.27 8.06 -3.77
CA ILE A 185 -6.07 9.48 -3.50
C ILE A 185 -4.62 9.92 -3.64
N GLY A 186 -3.70 8.97 -3.69
CA GLY A 186 -2.26 9.21 -3.78
C GLY A 186 -1.48 7.91 -3.64
N GLN A 187 -0.18 8.05 -3.42
CA GLN A 187 0.73 6.94 -3.19
C GLN A 187 1.53 7.19 -1.91
N ALA A 188 1.78 6.13 -1.16
CA ALA A 188 2.60 6.18 0.04
C ALA A 188 4.05 6.58 -0.27
N GLY A 189 4.68 7.25 0.67
CA GLY A 189 6.02 7.77 0.50
C GLY A 189 6.77 7.94 1.82
N MET A 190 7.60 8.96 1.86
CA MET A 190 8.34 9.38 3.05
C MET A 190 8.62 10.89 3.03
N THR A 191 7.67 11.69 2.53
CA THR A 191 7.78 13.15 2.55
C THR A 191 7.54 13.71 3.95
N GLY A 192 8.13 14.86 4.26
CA GLY A 192 8.05 15.48 5.59
C GLY A 192 8.99 14.84 6.62
N SER A 193 8.70 15.06 7.89
CA SER A 193 9.47 14.53 9.02
C SER A 193 8.96 13.16 9.45
N CYS A 194 9.33 12.15 8.66
CA CYS A 194 9.05 10.78 9.02
C CYS A 194 9.99 10.35 10.15
N ARG A 195 9.53 10.39 11.42
CA ARG A 195 10.28 10.04 12.63
C ARG A 195 11.47 10.98 12.93
N PRO A 196 11.32 11.91 13.87
CA PRO A 196 12.34 12.95 14.15
C PRO A 196 13.69 12.44 14.64
N TYR A 197 13.80 11.17 15.04
CA TYR A 197 15.02 10.59 15.63
C TYR A 197 15.45 9.26 14.98
N ASP A 198 14.78 8.80 13.91
CA ASP A 198 15.15 7.56 13.24
C ASP A 198 15.99 7.87 12.00
N THR A 199 17.19 7.27 11.91
CA THR A 199 18.07 7.38 10.74
C THR A 199 17.59 6.51 9.59
N ASP A 200 16.72 5.54 9.84
CA ASP A 200 16.17 4.62 8.86
C ASP A 200 14.78 5.08 8.40
N LYS A 201 14.76 6.07 7.50
CA LYS A 201 13.52 6.49 6.83
C LYS A 201 12.93 5.30 6.07
N THR A 202 11.74 4.88 6.47
CA THR A 202 10.98 3.83 5.79
C THR A 202 9.78 4.41 5.07
N PHE A 203 9.47 3.88 3.89
CA PHE A 203 8.24 4.22 3.20
C PHE A 203 7.05 3.71 4.01
N HIS A 204 6.14 4.61 4.36
CA HIS A 204 4.93 4.28 5.10
C HIS A 204 3.80 5.25 4.76
N LEU A 205 2.60 4.87 5.14
CA LEU A 205 1.46 5.75 5.27
C LEU A 205 1.25 6.00 6.76
N HIS A 206 1.28 7.26 7.20
CA HIS A 206 0.75 7.67 8.48
C HIS A 206 -0.73 8.05 8.31
N PHE A 207 -1.61 7.39 9.05
CA PHE A 207 -3.05 7.51 8.91
C PHE A 207 -3.71 7.88 10.23
N GLU A 208 -4.53 8.95 10.20
CA GLU A 208 -5.26 9.44 11.37
C GLU A 208 -6.76 9.52 11.10
N ILE A 209 -7.56 9.39 12.16
CA ILE A 209 -8.99 9.66 12.15
C ILE A 209 -9.32 10.70 13.22
N MET A 210 -9.99 11.77 12.78
CA MET A 210 -10.44 12.88 13.64
C MET A 210 -11.97 12.89 13.68
N ARG A 211 -12.51 12.99 14.88
CA ARG A 211 -13.97 13.18 15.08
C ARG A 211 -14.41 14.60 14.77
N ASP A 212 -15.72 14.81 14.72
CA ASP A 212 -16.39 16.10 14.57
C ASP A 212 -16.03 17.11 15.68
N ASP A 213 -15.69 16.63 16.88
CA ASP A 213 -15.23 17.43 18.01
C ASP A 213 -13.75 17.85 17.92
N GLY A 214 -13.04 17.43 16.87
CA GLY A 214 -11.62 17.70 16.62
C GLY A 214 -10.64 16.78 17.35
N ASN A 215 -11.13 15.76 18.08
CA ASN A 215 -10.27 14.80 18.76
C ASN A 215 -9.82 13.68 17.81
N LEU A 216 -8.52 13.40 17.82
CA LEU A 216 -7.93 12.23 17.18
C LEU A 216 -8.24 10.98 17.99
N ILE A 217 -8.55 9.89 17.31
CA ILE A 217 -8.84 8.58 17.92
C ILE A 217 -7.93 7.51 17.33
N ASP A 218 -7.84 6.38 18.02
CA ASP A 218 -7.18 5.19 17.49
C ASP A 218 -7.91 4.70 16.22
N PRO A 219 -7.28 4.81 15.02
CA PRO A 219 -7.90 4.36 13.79
C PRO A 219 -8.28 2.89 13.81
N MET A 220 -7.50 2.02 14.50
CA MET A 220 -7.78 0.59 14.58
C MET A 220 -9.09 0.25 15.31
N SER A 221 -9.62 1.22 16.07
CA SER A 221 -10.90 1.04 16.77
C SER A 221 -12.12 1.10 15.85
N VAL A 222 -11.97 1.62 14.62
CA VAL A 222 -13.07 1.87 13.67
C VAL A 222 -12.79 1.37 12.25
N LEU A 223 -11.56 0.91 11.95
CA LEU A 223 -11.22 0.34 10.65
C LEU A 223 -11.76 -1.07 10.52
N GLU A 224 -12.34 -1.38 9.37
CA GLU A 224 -12.81 -2.71 8.98
C GLU A 224 -12.13 -3.20 7.72
N ASP A 225 -12.06 -4.52 7.56
CA ASP A 225 -11.60 -5.15 6.32
C ASP A 225 -12.58 -4.90 5.18
N TRP A 226 -12.06 -4.83 3.95
CA TRP A 226 -12.85 -4.56 2.75
C TRP A 226 -13.96 -5.58 2.50
N GLY A 227 -13.83 -6.82 2.97
CA GLY A 227 -14.87 -7.85 2.87
C GLY A 227 -15.47 -7.91 1.46
N ASP A 228 -16.80 -7.77 1.38
CA ASP A 228 -17.55 -7.78 0.10
C ASP A 228 -17.23 -6.59 -0.84
N TYR A 229 -16.52 -5.56 -0.36
CA TYR A 229 -16.17 -4.37 -1.13
C TYR A 229 -14.73 -4.39 -1.68
N LEU A 230 -13.98 -5.46 -1.43
CA LEU A 230 -12.60 -5.60 -1.88
C LEU A 230 -12.47 -5.49 -3.40
N ASP A 231 -13.32 -6.18 -4.15
CA ASP A 231 -13.31 -6.14 -5.62
C ASP A 231 -13.57 -4.72 -6.16
N PHE A 232 -14.41 -3.94 -5.46
CA PHE A 232 -14.68 -2.55 -5.84
C PHE A 232 -13.46 -1.65 -5.64
N ALA A 233 -12.77 -1.78 -4.51
CA ALA A 233 -11.55 -1.03 -4.23
C ALA A 233 -10.44 -1.37 -5.22
N ILE A 234 -10.24 -2.66 -5.50
CA ILE A 234 -9.28 -3.16 -6.49
C ILE A 234 -9.55 -2.59 -7.88
N GLU A 235 -10.82 -2.57 -8.30
CA GLU A 235 -11.19 -2.04 -9.62
C GLU A 235 -10.85 -0.55 -9.75
N GLN A 236 -11.06 0.24 -8.72
CA GLN A 236 -10.71 1.65 -8.72
C GLN A 236 -9.20 1.88 -8.85
N ILE A 237 -8.39 1.10 -8.10
CA ILE A 237 -6.93 1.15 -8.20
C ILE A 237 -6.49 0.73 -9.62
N ARG A 238 -7.09 -0.31 -10.19
CA ARG A 238 -6.79 -0.78 -11.56
C ARG A 238 -7.06 0.29 -12.61
N GLU A 239 -8.22 0.95 -12.56
CA GLU A 239 -8.57 2.01 -13.51
C GLU A 239 -7.57 3.17 -13.47
N VAL A 240 -7.14 3.54 -12.26
CA VAL A 240 -6.15 4.60 -12.07
C VAL A 240 -4.77 4.16 -12.57
N ALA A 241 -4.32 2.96 -12.23
CA ALA A 241 -3.05 2.43 -12.67
C ALA A 241 -2.98 2.35 -14.20
N GLN A 242 -4.04 1.89 -14.87
CA GLN A 242 -4.13 1.88 -16.34
C GLN A 242 -4.10 3.29 -16.93
N GLY A 243 -4.76 4.26 -16.28
CA GLY A 243 -4.72 5.67 -16.69
C GLY A 243 -3.32 6.25 -16.61
N GLU A 244 -2.56 5.97 -15.56
CA GLU A 244 -1.17 6.43 -15.41
C GLU A 244 -0.24 5.90 -16.51
N TRP A 245 -0.38 4.63 -16.89
CA TRP A 245 0.39 4.05 -18.00
C TRP A 245 0.14 4.79 -19.32
N ASN A 246 -1.11 5.20 -19.58
CA ASN A 246 -1.46 5.95 -20.78
C ASN A 246 -0.86 7.37 -20.77
N ASP A 247 -0.78 8.03 -19.60
CA ASP A 247 -0.20 9.37 -19.45
C ASP A 247 1.33 9.40 -19.59
N TRP A 248 2.04 8.29 -19.32
CA TRP A 248 3.49 8.17 -19.53
C TRP A 248 3.88 7.98 -21.00
N GLY A 249 2.93 8.10 -21.95
CA GLY A 249 3.16 7.97 -23.37
C GLY A 249 3.30 6.52 -23.85
N ALA A 250 3.05 5.57 -22.98
CA ALA A 250 2.76 4.20 -23.33
C ALA A 250 1.28 4.12 -23.73
N SER A 251 0.95 4.67 -24.90
CA SER A 251 -0.32 4.34 -25.55
C SER A 251 -0.34 2.82 -25.71
N ASP A 252 -1.21 2.17 -24.95
CA ASP A 252 -1.42 0.73 -24.94
C ASP A 252 -0.15 -0.04 -24.53
N ALA A 253 0.02 -0.32 -23.21
CA ALA A 253 0.86 -1.45 -22.84
C ALA A 253 0.36 -2.62 -23.73
N PRO A 254 1.18 -3.12 -24.65
CA PRO A 254 0.69 -4.10 -25.60
C PRO A 254 0.13 -5.27 -24.80
N PRO A 255 -0.98 -5.89 -25.21
CA PRO A 255 -1.52 -7.06 -24.54
C PRO A 255 -0.52 -8.22 -24.49
N TYR A 256 0.62 -8.05 -25.15
CA TYR A 256 1.79 -8.94 -25.06
C TYR A 256 3.07 -8.17 -25.41
N ILE A 257 4.22 -8.70 -24.97
CA ILE A 257 5.56 -8.25 -25.33
C ILE A 257 6.14 -9.26 -26.32
N GLU A 258 6.84 -8.80 -27.36
CA GLU A 258 7.53 -9.70 -28.28
C GLU A 258 8.58 -10.51 -27.51
N TRP A 259 8.54 -11.84 -27.71
CA TRP A 259 9.46 -12.80 -27.12
C TRP A 259 10.36 -13.42 -28.21
N ASP A 260 11.67 -13.52 -27.90
CA ASP A 260 12.68 -14.04 -28.84
C ASP A 260 12.62 -15.57 -29.03
N GLY A 261 11.90 -16.28 -28.17
CA GLY A 261 11.67 -17.73 -28.28
C GLY A 261 12.72 -18.59 -27.59
N GLU A 262 13.74 -18.03 -26.97
CA GLU A 262 14.86 -18.79 -26.39
C GLU A 262 14.78 -18.94 -24.87
N ASN A 263 14.66 -17.82 -24.14
CA ASN A 263 14.62 -17.81 -22.68
C ASN A 263 13.23 -17.41 -22.16
N PHE A 264 13.00 -17.49 -20.84
CA PHE A 264 11.81 -16.89 -20.27
C PHE A 264 11.86 -15.37 -20.41
N LEU A 265 10.70 -14.79 -20.69
CA LEU A 265 10.55 -13.34 -20.66
C LEU A 265 10.55 -12.88 -19.19
N TRP A 266 11.33 -11.83 -18.89
CA TRP A 266 11.27 -11.20 -17.58
C TRP A 266 9.86 -10.64 -17.29
N PRO A 267 9.20 -11.06 -16.19
CA PRO A 267 7.75 -10.86 -16.04
C PRO A 267 7.33 -9.42 -15.71
N VAL A 268 8.24 -8.57 -15.22
CA VAL A 268 7.94 -7.16 -14.86
C VAL A 268 8.93 -6.25 -15.57
N GLN A 269 8.51 -5.70 -16.70
CA GLN A 269 9.40 -4.89 -17.55
C GLN A 269 9.85 -3.61 -16.85
N GLY A 270 11.14 -3.29 -17.02
CA GLY A 270 11.74 -2.10 -16.40
C GLY A 270 12.17 -2.27 -14.94
N TYR A 271 11.79 -3.36 -14.27
CA TYR A 271 12.13 -3.64 -12.87
C TYR A 271 12.99 -4.90 -12.79
N THR A 272 14.31 -4.74 -12.72
CA THR A 272 15.28 -5.85 -12.74
C THR A 272 15.96 -6.12 -11.40
N SER A 273 15.76 -5.24 -10.41
CA SER A 273 16.28 -5.44 -9.05
C SER A 273 15.40 -6.47 -8.30
N LEU A 274 16.03 -7.20 -7.38
CA LEU A 274 15.33 -8.14 -6.49
C LEU A 274 15.36 -7.61 -5.05
N SER A 275 14.23 -7.66 -4.36
CA SER A 275 14.16 -7.43 -2.91
C SER A 275 14.42 -8.72 -2.11
N SER A 276 14.23 -9.88 -2.73
CA SER A 276 14.54 -11.19 -2.12
C SER A 276 14.88 -12.22 -3.19
N ASP A 277 15.96 -12.95 -2.95
CA ASP A 277 16.42 -14.03 -3.82
C ASP A 277 15.81 -15.39 -3.45
N TYR A 278 15.87 -16.35 -4.39
CA TYR A 278 15.57 -17.74 -4.16
C TYR A 278 16.55 -18.35 -3.16
N GLY A 279 16.07 -19.19 -2.23
CA GLY A 279 16.90 -19.92 -1.29
C GLY A 279 16.65 -19.59 0.18
N TYR A 280 17.57 -19.98 1.06
CA TYR A 280 17.43 -19.74 2.51
C TYR A 280 17.64 -18.25 2.84
N ARG A 281 16.68 -17.67 3.52
CA ARG A 281 16.77 -16.30 4.03
C ARG A 281 17.52 -16.28 5.35
N ASN A 282 18.52 -15.39 5.49
CA ASN A 282 19.32 -15.25 6.72
C ASN A 282 18.61 -14.49 7.85
N PHE A 283 17.32 -14.17 7.71
CA PHE A 283 16.51 -13.45 8.69
C PHE A 283 15.57 -14.39 9.44
N GLY A 284 15.69 -14.44 10.77
CA GLY A 284 14.61 -14.86 11.67
C GLY A 284 14.19 -16.32 11.69
N GLY A 285 15.04 -17.29 11.32
CA GLY A 285 14.70 -18.71 11.49
C GLY A 285 14.88 -19.61 10.27
N GLY A 286 15.47 -19.12 9.18
CA GLY A 286 15.88 -19.99 8.06
C GLY A 286 14.72 -20.40 7.15
N GLU A 287 13.74 -19.53 6.91
CA GLU A 287 12.67 -19.79 5.95
C GLU A 287 13.23 -19.88 4.53
N PHE A 288 12.82 -20.92 3.80
CA PHE A 288 13.23 -21.13 2.41
C PHE A 288 12.30 -20.35 1.46
N HIS A 289 12.88 -19.39 0.72
CA HIS A 289 12.19 -18.62 -0.30
C HIS A 289 12.13 -19.40 -1.61
N ARG A 290 10.93 -19.72 -2.07
CA ARG A 290 10.68 -20.62 -3.20
C ARG A 290 10.82 -19.96 -4.56
N GLY A 291 10.98 -18.63 -4.62
CA GLY A 291 11.04 -17.84 -5.84
C GLY A 291 11.95 -16.63 -5.70
N ILE A 292 11.71 -15.63 -6.51
CA ILE A 292 12.32 -14.30 -6.43
C ILE A 292 11.25 -13.25 -6.23
N ASP A 293 11.56 -12.20 -5.48
CA ASP A 293 10.68 -11.06 -5.28
C ASP A 293 11.18 -9.86 -6.08
N ILE A 294 10.37 -9.40 -7.02
CA ILE A 294 10.66 -8.28 -7.94
C ILE A 294 9.86 -7.06 -7.45
N PRO A 295 10.47 -6.10 -6.73
CA PRO A 295 9.78 -4.93 -6.25
C PRO A 295 9.39 -4.02 -7.42
N ALA A 296 8.12 -3.65 -7.46
CA ALA A 296 7.57 -2.70 -8.42
C ALA A 296 6.30 -2.05 -7.86
N PRO A 297 5.93 -0.84 -8.27
CA PRO A 297 4.71 -0.18 -7.83
C PRO A 297 3.46 -1.03 -8.05
N ALA A 298 2.45 -0.89 -7.19
CA ALA A 298 1.16 -1.52 -7.42
C ALA A 298 0.58 -1.09 -8.77
N GLY A 299 -0.04 -2.04 -9.47
CA GLY A 299 -0.58 -1.79 -10.81
C GLY A 299 0.42 -1.95 -11.96
N THR A 300 1.73 -2.15 -11.68
CA THR A 300 2.71 -2.47 -12.73
C THR A 300 2.30 -3.74 -13.46
N PRO A 301 2.26 -3.75 -14.81
CA PRO A 301 1.88 -4.94 -15.59
C PRO A 301 2.80 -6.13 -15.33
N ILE A 302 2.19 -7.30 -15.21
CA ILE A 302 2.87 -8.60 -15.13
C ILE A 302 2.58 -9.37 -16.40
N TYR A 303 3.62 -9.86 -17.04
CA TYR A 303 3.54 -10.62 -18.28
C TYR A 303 3.91 -12.08 -18.05
N ALA A 304 3.28 -12.99 -18.80
CA ALA A 304 3.62 -14.40 -18.76
C ALA A 304 5.07 -14.61 -19.24
N ALA A 305 5.91 -15.20 -18.40
CA ALA A 305 7.31 -15.49 -18.74
C ALA A 305 7.45 -16.56 -19.84
N ALA A 306 6.45 -17.45 -19.94
CA ALA A 306 6.37 -18.49 -20.95
C ALA A 306 4.93 -18.76 -21.36
N ALA A 307 4.72 -19.39 -22.51
CA ALA A 307 3.41 -19.86 -22.94
C ALA A 307 2.92 -21.03 -22.07
N GLY A 308 1.61 -21.16 -21.89
CA GLY A 308 1.04 -22.27 -21.14
C GLY A 308 -0.44 -22.12 -20.82
N VAL A 309 -0.92 -22.95 -19.90
CA VAL A 309 -2.32 -22.97 -19.46
C VAL A 309 -2.45 -22.43 -18.04
N VAL A 310 -3.37 -21.49 -17.88
CA VAL A 310 -3.61 -20.76 -16.62
C VAL A 310 -4.36 -21.61 -15.60
N SER A 311 -3.95 -21.53 -14.35
CA SER A 311 -4.75 -21.86 -13.18
C SER A 311 -4.73 -20.68 -12.20
N THR A 312 -5.89 -20.31 -11.69
CA THR A 312 -6.05 -19.24 -10.70
C THR A 312 -6.09 -19.78 -9.25
N LYS A 313 -5.99 -21.11 -9.11
CA LYS A 313 -6.01 -21.80 -7.80
C LYS A 313 -4.61 -21.79 -7.21
N ALA A 314 -4.39 -20.92 -6.22
CA ALA A 314 -3.13 -20.82 -5.49
C ALA A 314 -3.38 -20.95 -3.98
N HIS A 315 -2.31 -21.27 -3.23
CA HIS A 315 -2.36 -21.21 -1.77
C HIS A 315 -2.61 -19.77 -1.31
N TRP A 316 -3.34 -19.60 -0.23
CA TRP A 316 -3.72 -18.27 0.29
C TRP A 316 -2.53 -17.32 0.48
N SER A 317 -1.34 -17.85 0.81
CA SER A 317 -0.13 -17.04 1.00
C SER A 317 0.28 -16.24 -0.24
N TYR A 318 -0.04 -16.73 -1.45
CA TYR A 318 0.24 -16.01 -2.69
C TYR A 318 -0.77 -14.88 -2.98
N GLY A 319 -1.86 -14.78 -2.20
CA GLY A 319 -2.93 -13.83 -2.47
C GLY A 319 -3.59 -14.06 -3.81
N ILE A 320 -3.86 -12.98 -4.54
CA ILE A 320 -4.29 -13.08 -5.95
C ILE A 320 -3.09 -13.51 -6.76
N ALA A 321 -3.20 -14.67 -7.41
CA ALA A 321 -2.10 -15.26 -8.15
C ALA A 321 -2.56 -15.89 -9.47
N VAL A 322 -1.60 -16.05 -10.38
CA VAL A 322 -1.73 -16.82 -11.62
C VAL A 322 -0.66 -17.90 -11.61
N LYS A 323 -1.03 -19.11 -11.97
CA LYS A 323 -0.12 -20.19 -12.30
C LYS A 323 -0.21 -20.47 -13.79
N VAL A 324 0.92 -20.62 -14.46
CA VAL A 324 0.99 -20.99 -15.87
C VAL A 324 1.70 -22.34 -15.97
N SER A 325 0.97 -23.37 -16.34
CA SER A 325 1.55 -24.68 -16.65
C SER A 325 2.13 -24.66 -18.06
N VAL A 326 3.45 -24.76 -18.18
CA VAL A 326 4.18 -24.53 -19.43
C VAL A 326 4.19 -25.79 -20.32
N ASP A 327 4.56 -26.95 -19.77
CA ASP A 327 4.75 -28.20 -20.53
C ASP A 327 4.32 -29.48 -19.80
N GLY A 328 3.49 -29.35 -18.77
CA GLY A 328 3.04 -30.45 -17.92
C GLY A 328 4.04 -30.82 -16.81
N ARG A 329 5.29 -30.43 -16.90
CA ARG A 329 6.34 -30.58 -15.87
C ARG A 329 6.68 -29.28 -15.18
N MET A 330 6.62 -28.17 -15.90
CA MET A 330 7.01 -26.84 -15.45
C MET A 330 5.77 -25.98 -15.18
N THR A 331 5.81 -25.28 -14.05
CA THR A 331 4.76 -24.32 -13.67
C THR A 331 5.38 -23.04 -13.17
N ASN A 332 5.04 -21.92 -13.77
CA ASN A 332 5.39 -20.59 -13.30
C ASN A 332 4.28 -20.07 -12.38
N ILE A 333 4.62 -19.47 -11.23
CA ILE A 333 3.68 -18.90 -10.28
C ILE A 333 3.97 -17.41 -10.13
N TYR A 334 2.92 -16.60 -10.29
CA TYR A 334 2.95 -15.15 -10.17
C TYR A 334 2.07 -14.76 -8.99
N GLY A 335 2.67 -14.41 -7.86
CA GLY A 335 1.98 -14.12 -6.60
C GLY A 335 1.84 -12.63 -6.28
N HIS A 336 1.08 -12.36 -5.25
CA HIS A 336 0.83 -11.05 -4.64
C HIS A 336 0.22 -10.01 -5.58
N MET A 337 -0.45 -10.44 -6.64
CA MET A 337 -1.10 -9.54 -7.60
C MET A 337 -2.19 -8.70 -6.94
N ILE A 338 -2.37 -7.47 -7.43
CA ILE A 338 -3.54 -6.65 -7.10
C ILE A 338 -4.77 -7.11 -7.89
N ALA A 339 -4.56 -7.52 -9.15
CA ALA A 339 -5.61 -8.04 -10.01
C ALA A 339 -5.04 -8.93 -11.11
N ARG A 340 -5.86 -9.82 -11.67
CA ARG A 340 -5.59 -10.50 -12.91
C ARG A 340 -6.03 -9.63 -14.10
N ALA A 341 -5.35 -9.77 -15.23
CA ALA A 341 -5.81 -9.13 -16.47
C ALA A 341 -7.13 -9.74 -16.97
N GLU A 342 -7.84 -9.01 -17.83
CA GLU A 342 -9.08 -9.48 -18.42
C GLU A 342 -8.86 -10.77 -19.22
N GLY A 343 -9.76 -11.74 -19.09
CA GLY A 343 -9.68 -13.04 -19.76
C GLY A 343 -8.74 -14.06 -19.08
N ILE A 344 -8.01 -13.70 -18.04
CA ILE A 344 -7.12 -14.61 -17.29
C ILE A 344 -7.94 -15.41 -16.27
N THR A 345 -8.41 -16.58 -16.71
CA THR A 345 -9.28 -17.50 -15.95
C THR A 345 -8.72 -18.93 -15.98
N ASP A 346 -9.21 -19.81 -15.11
CA ASP A 346 -8.82 -21.22 -15.11
C ASP A 346 -9.01 -21.85 -16.49
N GLY A 347 -7.98 -22.51 -17.00
CA GLY A 347 -7.98 -23.17 -18.31
C GLY A 347 -7.70 -22.25 -19.50
N ALA A 348 -7.56 -20.94 -19.31
CA ALA A 348 -7.16 -20.04 -20.40
C ALA A 348 -5.73 -20.36 -20.87
N SER A 349 -5.51 -20.31 -22.18
CA SER A 349 -4.17 -20.40 -22.76
C SER A 349 -3.56 -19.00 -22.84
N VAL A 350 -2.28 -18.88 -22.47
CA VAL A 350 -1.51 -17.66 -22.61
C VAL A 350 -0.24 -17.91 -23.43
N VAL A 351 0.22 -16.89 -24.14
CA VAL A 351 1.53 -16.89 -24.82
C VAL A 351 2.56 -16.16 -23.98
N ALA A 352 3.86 -16.45 -24.18
CA ALA A 352 4.92 -15.66 -23.56
C ALA A 352 4.75 -14.17 -23.90
N GLY A 353 4.95 -13.29 -22.92
CA GLY A 353 4.75 -11.86 -23.07
C GLY A 353 3.29 -11.38 -23.02
N GLN A 354 2.32 -12.27 -22.88
CA GLN A 354 0.93 -11.87 -22.67
C GLN A 354 0.72 -11.24 -21.29
N LEU A 355 0.00 -10.13 -21.22
CA LEU A 355 -0.41 -9.51 -19.97
C LEU A 355 -1.31 -10.47 -19.16
N ILE A 356 -0.92 -10.80 -17.92
CA ILE A 356 -1.64 -11.74 -17.06
C ILE A 356 -2.15 -11.13 -15.75
N GLY A 357 -1.68 -9.95 -15.38
CA GLY A 357 -2.12 -9.27 -14.16
C GLY A 357 -1.27 -8.07 -13.84
N TYR A 358 -1.37 -7.62 -12.61
CA TYR A 358 -0.73 -6.40 -12.13
C TYR A 358 -0.13 -6.62 -10.74
N VAL A 359 1.05 -6.04 -10.50
CA VAL A 359 1.76 -6.09 -9.22
C VAL A 359 0.88 -5.55 -8.09
N GLY A 360 0.94 -6.17 -6.93
CA GLY A 360 0.25 -5.77 -5.72
C GLY A 360 0.98 -6.25 -4.46
N SER A 361 0.23 -6.41 -3.39
CA SER A 361 0.73 -6.89 -2.09
C SER A 361 -0.32 -7.79 -1.39
N THR A 362 -1.07 -8.60 -2.17
CA THR A 362 -2.11 -9.49 -1.61
C THR A 362 -1.48 -10.75 -0.99
N GLY A 363 -2.19 -11.37 -0.04
CA GLY A 363 -1.71 -12.57 0.64
C GLY A 363 -0.65 -12.28 1.70
N ASN A 364 0.34 -13.16 1.86
CA ASN A 364 1.44 -12.98 2.82
C ASN A 364 2.56 -12.14 2.20
N SER A 365 2.40 -10.84 2.17
CA SER A 365 3.32 -9.88 1.56
C SER A 365 3.51 -8.67 2.47
N THR A 366 4.73 -8.12 2.50
CA THR A 366 5.10 -6.94 3.30
C THR A 366 5.17 -5.65 2.48
N GLY A 367 4.91 -5.72 1.17
CA GLY A 367 4.96 -4.55 0.28
C GLY A 367 4.76 -4.94 -1.18
N ASN A 368 4.64 -3.94 -2.07
CA ASN A 368 4.37 -4.17 -3.47
C ASN A 368 5.54 -4.86 -4.17
N HIS A 369 5.31 -6.07 -4.65
CA HIS A 369 6.26 -6.83 -5.46
C HIS A 369 5.53 -7.93 -6.24
N LEU A 370 6.14 -8.42 -7.30
CA LEU A 370 5.81 -9.71 -7.86
C LEU A 370 6.65 -10.78 -7.16
N HIS A 371 6.00 -11.74 -6.51
CA HIS A 371 6.64 -13.01 -6.15
C HIS A 371 6.57 -13.95 -7.35
N PHE A 372 7.72 -14.34 -7.89
CA PHE A 372 7.82 -15.19 -9.08
C PHE A 372 8.53 -16.50 -8.75
N GLU A 373 7.83 -17.64 -8.95
CA GLU A 373 8.38 -18.98 -8.81
C GLU A 373 8.42 -19.74 -10.14
N VAL A 374 9.42 -20.56 -10.30
CA VAL A 374 9.46 -21.63 -11.30
C VAL A 374 9.51 -22.98 -10.57
N ASN A 375 8.54 -23.85 -10.85
CA ASN A 375 8.50 -25.19 -10.32
C ASN A 375 8.71 -26.20 -11.45
N VAL A 376 9.65 -27.13 -11.29
CA VAL A 376 9.91 -28.24 -12.22
C VAL A 376 9.59 -29.54 -11.48
N ASP A 377 8.72 -30.37 -12.05
CA ASP A 377 8.21 -31.61 -11.44
C ASP A 377 7.68 -31.39 -10.01
N GLY A 378 7.05 -30.22 -9.78
CA GLY A 378 6.48 -29.81 -8.50
C GLY A 378 7.48 -29.30 -7.45
N GLN A 379 8.77 -29.20 -7.79
CA GLN A 379 9.81 -28.68 -6.91
C GLN A 379 10.21 -27.27 -7.35
N PRO A 380 10.33 -26.29 -6.42
CA PRO A 380 10.79 -24.96 -6.76
C PRO A 380 12.28 -24.99 -7.14
N VAL A 381 12.62 -24.25 -8.18
CA VAL A 381 13.99 -24.06 -8.67
C VAL A 381 14.29 -22.58 -8.77
N ASP A 382 15.58 -22.20 -8.78
CA ASP A 382 15.96 -20.80 -8.90
C ASP A 382 15.48 -20.23 -10.23
N PRO A 383 14.53 -19.24 -10.22
CA PRO A 383 13.99 -18.67 -11.47
C PRO A 383 15.04 -18.00 -12.35
N LYS A 384 16.13 -17.50 -11.76
CA LYS A 384 17.17 -16.77 -12.50
C LYS A 384 17.89 -17.58 -13.57
N GLN A 385 17.84 -18.91 -13.48
CA GLN A 385 18.47 -19.80 -14.50
C GLN A 385 17.70 -19.85 -15.82
N PHE A 386 16.52 -19.24 -15.92
CA PHE A 386 15.67 -19.27 -17.10
C PHE A 386 15.68 -17.95 -17.89
N PHE A 387 16.38 -16.91 -17.39
CA PHE A 387 16.47 -15.59 -18.01
C PHE A 387 17.83 -15.31 -18.65
#